data_b8abdda505c551db330b4d11c5029f1c
#
_entry.id   b8abdda505c551db330b4d11c5029f1c
#
_cell.length_a   1.000
_cell.length_b   1.000
_cell.length_c   1.000
_cell.angle_alpha   90.00
_cell.angle_beta   90.00
_cell.angle_gamma   90.00
#
_symmetry.space_group_name_H-M   'P 1'
#
loop_
_entity.id
_entity.type
_entity.pdbx_description
1 polymer ?
#
loop_
_entity_poly.entity_id
_entity_poly.type
_entity_poly.pdbx_seq_one_letter_code
_entity_poly.pdbx_strand_id
1 'polypeptide(L)'
;MRNTRTYSPTGAIGKRLAAAHELQLQVQRLTAELTAHRVWLCERMQRLDIDRIEHGDLVVTRKVRHRWTYTPETEISMDALRKLQLREQAEGLAADSPTVYVAL
;
A
#
# COMPACT_ATOMS: atom_id res chain seq x y z
N MET A 1 1.54 27.43 16.75
CA MET A 1 0.97 26.65 15.62
C MET A 1 1.54 27.17 14.31
N ARG A 2 2.08 26.27 13.50
CA ARG A 2 2.69 26.65 12.23
C ARG A 2 1.66 26.67 11.12
N ASN A 3 1.52 27.80 10.42
CA ASN A 3 0.60 27.90 9.30
C ASN A 3 1.12 27.12 8.08
N THR A 4 0.23 26.38 7.45
CA THR A 4 0.53 25.69 6.21
C THR A 4 0.63 26.71 5.08
N ARG A 5 1.75 26.70 4.38
CA ARG A 5 1.96 27.57 3.22
C ARG A 5 1.56 26.81 1.95
N THR A 6 0.74 27.44 1.14
CA THR A 6 0.32 26.92 -0.15
C THR A 6 0.98 27.74 -1.24
N TYR A 7 1.57 27.07 -2.20
CA TYR A 7 2.26 27.67 -3.32
C TYR A 7 1.62 27.21 -4.62
N SER A 8 1.29 28.15 -5.50
CA SER A 8 0.77 27.85 -6.84
C SER A 8 1.94 27.84 -7.82
N PRO A 9 2.45 26.65 -8.18
CA PRO A 9 3.69 26.55 -8.93
C PRO A 9 3.54 26.97 -10.38
N THR A 10 4.60 27.66 -10.88
CA THR A 10 4.77 28.01 -12.28
C THR A 10 6.18 27.58 -12.72
N GLY A 11 6.47 27.63 -14.01
CA GLY A 11 7.80 27.33 -14.55
C GLY A 11 8.24 25.89 -14.28
N ALA A 12 9.45 25.71 -13.78
CA ALA A 12 10.08 24.39 -13.60
C ALA A 12 9.33 23.52 -12.61
N ILE A 13 8.85 24.08 -11.51
CA ILE A 13 8.08 23.34 -10.49
C ILE A 13 6.76 22.86 -11.07
N GLY A 14 6.04 23.75 -11.78
CA GLY A 14 4.77 23.38 -12.43
C GLY A 14 4.93 22.29 -13.47
N LYS A 15 5.98 22.36 -14.30
CA LYS A 15 6.28 21.32 -15.30
C LYS A 15 6.61 19.99 -14.67
N ARG A 16 7.38 19.99 -13.58
CA ARG A 16 7.74 18.78 -12.87
C ARG A 16 6.52 18.12 -12.22
N LEU A 17 5.64 18.91 -11.62
CA LEU A 17 4.39 18.41 -11.05
C LEU A 17 3.45 17.83 -12.10
N ALA A 18 3.32 18.49 -13.24
CA ALA A 18 2.51 17.98 -14.35
C ALA A 18 3.05 16.64 -14.87
N ALA A 19 4.37 16.52 -15.02
CA ALA A 19 5.00 15.27 -15.45
C ALA A 19 4.79 14.16 -14.42
N ALA A 20 4.95 14.45 -13.13
CA ALA A 20 4.73 13.50 -12.05
C ALA A 20 3.27 13.04 -11.99
N HIS A 21 2.32 13.94 -12.17
CA HIS A 21 0.90 13.63 -12.21
C HIS A 21 0.56 12.70 -13.38
N GLU A 22 1.08 12.99 -14.55
CA GLU A 22 0.88 12.15 -15.74
C GLU A 22 1.42 10.73 -15.52
N LEU A 23 2.62 10.61 -14.96
CA LEU A 23 3.21 9.31 -14.62
C LEU A 23 2.36 8.56 -13.60
N GLN A 24 1.82 9.25 -12.61
CA GLN A 24 0.94 8.67 -11.59
C GLN A 24 -0.32 8.08 -12.23
N LEU A 25 -0.93 8.78 -13.19
CA LEU A 25 -2.09 8.28 -13.94
C LEU A 25 -1.74 7.06 -14.77
N GLN A 26 -0.57 7.06 -15.43
CA GLN A 26 -0.09 5.89 -16.18
C GLN A 26 0.13 4.69 -15.27
N VAL A 27 0.73 4.88 -14.09
CA VAL A 27 0.93 3.82 -13.11
C VAL A 27 -0.41 3.23 -12.65
N GLN A 28 -1.39 4.07 -12.36
CA GLN A 28 -2.74 3.63 -11.96
C GLN A 28 -3.38 2.77 -13.05
N ARG A 29 -3.31 3.22 -14.31
CA ARG A 29 -3.86 2.47 -15.44
C ARG A 29 -3.17 1.13 -15.62
N LEU A 30 -1.83 1.12 -15.62
CA LEU A 30 -1.04 -0.10 -15.79
C LEU A 30 -1.25 -1.08 -14.63
N THR A 31 -1.39 -0.57 -13.41
CA THR A 31 -1.70 -1.38 -12.23
C THR A 31 -3.06 -2.05 -12.36
N ALA A 32 -4.06 -1.32 -12.86
CA ALA A 32 -5.40 -1.89 -13.10
C ALA A 32 -5.35 -2.99 -14.16
N GLU A 33 -4.63 -2.77 -15.26
CA GLU A 33 -4.46 -3.77 -16.32
C GLU A 33 -3.75 -5.02 -15.78
N LEU A 34 -2.68 -4.82 -15.01
CA LEU A 34 -1.92 -5.92 -14.40
C LEU A 34 -2.79 -6.73 -13.42
N THR A 35 -3.60 -6.05 -12.62
CA THR A 35 -4.52 -6.70 -11.69
C THR A 35 -5.53 -7.57 -12.45
N ALA A 36 -6.07 -7.08 -13.56
CA ALA A 36 -6.99 -7.85 -14.40
C ALA A 36 -6.35 -9.15 -14.91
N HIS A 37 -5.10 -9.09 -15.36
CA HIS A 37 -4.35 -10.27 -15.79
C HIS A 37 -4.10 -11.23 -14.62
N ARG A 38 -3.75 -10.71 -13.45
CA ARG A 38 -3.53 -11.54 -12.25
C ARG A 38 -4.79 -12.28 -11.83
N VAL A 39 -5.93 -11.62 -11.85
CA VAL A 39 -7.22 -12.24 -11.53
C VAL A 39 -7.53 -13.36 -12.53
N TRP A 40 -7.38 -13.08 -13.80
CA TRP A 40 -7.62 -14.07 -14.86
C TRP A 40 -6.72 -15.30 -14.68
N LEU A 41 -5.42 -15.08 -14.46
CA LEU A 41 -4.45 -16.17 -14.24
C LEU A 41 -4.78 -16.98 -12.98
N CYS A 42 -5.14 -16.31 -11.90
CA CYS A 42 -5.51 -16.96 -10.64
C CYS A 42 -6.71 -17.89 -10.83
N GLU A 43 -7.77 -17.39 -11.49
CA GLU A 43 -8.97 -18.19 -11.78
C GLU A 43 -8.65 -19.39 -12.66
N ARG A 44 -7.82 -19.18 -13.69
CA ARG A 44 -7.43 -20.27 -14.58
C ARG A 44 -6.58 -21.32 -13.88
N MET A 45 -5.62 -20.89 -13.05
CA MET A 45 -4.79 -21.79 -12.27
C MET A 45 -5.61 -22.60 -11.25
N GLN A 46 -6.59 -21.98 -10.61
CA GLN A 46 -7.50 -22.68 -9.71
C GLN A 46 -8.32 -23.74 -10.46
N ARG A 47 -8.83 -23.39 -11.63
CA ARG A 47 -9.65 -24.31 -12.46
C ARG A 47 -8.84 -25.51 -12.93
N LEU A 48 -7.57 -25.30 -13.25
CA LEU A 48 -6.66 -26.37 -13.73
C LEU A 48 -5.91 -27.05 -12.60
N ASP A 49 -6.07 -26.59 -11.36
CA ASP A 49 -5.36 -27.07 -10.16
C ASP A 49 -3.82 -27.01 -10.34
N ILE A 50 -3.33 -25.88 -10.81
CA ILE A 50 -1.93 -25.60 -11.04
C ILE A 50 -1.43 -24.59 -10.03
N ASP A 51 -0.27 -24.85 -9.42
CA ASP A 51 0.33 -23.97 -8.41
C ASP A 51 1.44 -23.09 -8.98
N ARG A 52 2.02 -23.47 -10.12
CA ARG A 52 3.17 -22.78 -10.70
C ARG A 52 3.15 -22.87 -12.22
N ILE A 53 3.45 -21.75 -12.87
CA ILE A 53 3.63 -21.67 -14.32
C ILE A 53 5.00 -21.09 -14.59
N GLU A 54 5.79 -21.75 -15.43
CA GLU A 54 7.06 -21.24 -15.92
C GLU A 54 6.94 -20.96 -17.41
N HIS A 55 7.34 -19.76 -17.84
CA HIS A 55 7.35 -19.35 -19.24
C HIS A 55 8.55 -18.45 -19.50
N GLY A 56 9.60 -19.00 -20.12
CA GLY A 56 10.85 -18.30 -20.28
C GLY A 56 11.46 -17.93 -18.92
N ASP A 57 11.79 -16.65 -18.72
CA ASP A 57 12.32 -16.16 -17.46
C ASP A 57 11.20 -15.81 -16.44
N LEU A 58 9.95 -15.99 -16.85
CA LEU A 58 8.80 -15.62 -16.04
C LEU A 58 8.28 -16.80 -15.24
N VAL A 59 8.09 -16.59 -13.95
CA VAL A 59 7.52 -17.58 -13.03
C VAL A 59 6.32 -17.00 -12.35
N VAL A 60 5.17 -17.69 -12.46
CA VAL A 60 3.93 -17.31 -11.80
C VAL A 60 3.60 -18.37 -10.75
N THR A 61 3.41 -17.95 -9.52
CA THR A 61 3.09 -18.85 -8.40
C THR A 61 1.76 -18.44 -7.80
N ARG A 62 0.85 -19.41 -7.64
CA ARG A 62 -0.40 -19.22 -6.91
C ARG A 62 -0.11 -19.26 -5.41
N LYS A 63 -0.45 -18.17 -4.72
CA LYS A 63 -0.26 -18.06 -3.27
C LYS A 63 -1.60 -17.95 -2.57
N VAL A 64 -1.70 -18.56 -1.40
CA VAL A 64 -2.88 -18.45 -0.55
C VAL A 64 -2.58 -17.45 0.57
N ARG A 65 -3.44 -16.44 0.67
CA ARG A 65 -3.35 -15.44 1.73
C ARG A 65 -4.39 -15.78 2.79
N HIS A 66 -3.94 -16.02 4.01
CA HIS A 66 -4.83 -16.31 5.13
C HIS A 66 -5.30 -15.00 5.77
N ARG A 67 -6.62 -14.93 5.98
CA ARG A 67 -7.23 -13.82 6.73
C ARG A 67 -7.74 -14.39 8.04
N TRP A 68 -7.14 -13.97 9.13
CA TRP A 68 -7.44 -14.48 10.45
C TRP A 68 -8.55 -13.66 11.10
N THR A 69 -9.54 -14.37 11.65
CA THR A 69 -10.57 -13.77 12.49
C THR A 69 -10.30 -14.23 13.93
N TYR A 70 -10.09 -13.27 14.80
CA TYR A 70 -9.73 -13.55 16.18
C TYR A 70 -10.95 -13.62 17.09
N THR A 71 -10.80 -14.29 18.24
CA THR A 71 -11.85 -14.35 19.26
C THR A 71 -12.10 -12.95 19.86
N PRO A 72 -13.30 -12.70 20.43
CA PRO A 72 -13.58 -11.40 21.08
C PRO A 72 -12.56 -11.04 22.16
N GLU A 73 -12.04 -11.99 22.90
CA GLU A 73 -11.01 -11.76 23.92
C GLU A 73 -9.73 -11.22 23.30
N THR A 74 -9.29 -11.80 22.19
CA THR A 74 -8.10 -11.35 21.45
C THR A 74 -8.32 -9.96 20.88
N GLU A 75 -9.50 -9.70 20.30
CA GLU A 75 -9.86 -8.38 19.77
C GLU A 75 -9.80 -7.30 20.85
N ILE A 76 -10.32 -7.59 22.04
CA ILE A 76 -10.27 -6.65 23.19
C ILE A 76 -8.82 -6.40 23.61
N SER A 77 -7.99 -7.45 23.66
CA SER A 77 -6.58 -7.32 24.01
C SER A 77 -5.79 -6.49 23.01
N MET A 78 -6.04 -6.69 21.71
CA MET A 78 -5.42 -5.90 20.63
C MET A 78 -5.82 -4.43 20.72
N ASP A 79 -7.09 -4.16 21.00
CA ASP A 79 -7.60 -2.80 21.15
C ASP A 79 -6.98 -2.11 22.38
N ALA A 80 -6.85 -2.83 23.50
CA ALA A 80 -6.20 -2.33 24.70
C ALA A 80 -4.72 -2.00 24.45
N LEU A 81 -4.02 -2.84 23.70
CA LEU A 81 -2.63 -2.59 23.31
C LEU A 81 -2.50 -1.35 22.45
N ARG A 82 -3.40 -1.17 21.49
CA ARG A 82 -3.43 0.02 20.62
C ARG A 82 -3.61 1.29 21.45
N LYS A 83 -4.54 1.28 22.40
CA LYS A 83 -4.79 2.41 23.30
C LYS A 83 -3.56 2.73 24.15
N LEU A 84 -2.87 1.70 24.64
CA LEU A 84 -1.63 1.87 25.39
C LEU A 84 -0.54 2.50 24.54
N GLN A 85 -0.36 2.04 23.31
CA GLN A 85 0.61 2.61 22.38
C GLN A 85 0.34 4.10 22.09
N LEU A 86 -0.92 4.46 21.87
CA LEU A 86 -1.31 5.86 21.67
C LEU A 86 -1.04 6.72 22.91
N ARG A 87 -1.28 6.17 24.11
CA ARG A 87 -0.98 6.85 25.37
C ARG A 87 0.53 7.10 25.51
N GLU A 88 1.35 6.09 25.23
CA GLU A 88 2.80 6.22 25.29
C GLU A 88 3.33 7.26 24.31
N GLN A 89 2.76 7.34 23.12
CA GLN A 89 3.10 8.38 22.15
C GLN A 89 2.75 9.77 22.69
N ALA A 90 1.55 9.93 23.28
CA ALA A 90 1.10 11.20 23.82
C ALA A 90 1.92 11.65 25.05
N GLU A 91 2.35 10.70 25.87
CA GLU A 91 3.13 10.98 27.09
C GLU A 91 4.64 11.07 26.84
N GLY A 92 5.09 10.87 25.61
CA GLY A 92 6.50 10.93 25.23
C GLY A 92 7.32 9.72 25.68
N LEU A 93 6.68 8.62 26.06
CA LEU A 93 7.34 7.38 26.45
C LEU A 93 7.80 6.56 25.24
N ALA A 94 7.11 6.70 24.11
CA ALA A 94 7.50 6.06 22.86
C ALA A 94 8.47 6.97 22.09
N ALA A 95 9.50 6.37 21.48
CA ALA A 95 10.45 7.10 20.65
C ALA A 95 9.85 7.38 19.28
N ASP A 96 10.05 8.61 18.78
CA ASP A 96 9.67 9.02 17.44
C ASP A 96 10.91 9.12 16.55
N SER A 97 10.82 8.51 15.37
CA SER A 97 11.88 8.58 14.36
C SER A 97 11.29 9.12 13.06
N PRO A 98 11.10 10.44 12.99
CA PRO A 98 10.42 11.04 11.84
C PRO A 98 11.23 10.92 10.54
N THR A 99 10.52 10.67 9.45
CA THR A 99 11.09 10.68 8.10
C THR A 99 10.31 11.70 7.28
N VAL A 100 11.02 12.57 6.59
CA VAL A 100 10.41 13.56 5.70
C VAL A 100 10.35 12.99 4.28
N TYR A 101 9.18 13.03 3.69
CA TYR A 101 8.96 12.56 2.32
C TYR A 101 7.91 13.41 1.61
N VAL A 102 7.84 13.30 0.29
CA VAL A 102 6.85 14.01 -0.53
C VAL A 102 5.75 13.05 -0.92
N ALA A 103 4.51 13.42 -0.61
CA ALA A 103 3.31 12.67 -1.00
C ALA A 103 2.69 13.34 -2.24
N LEU A 104 2.43 12.53 -3.25
CA LEU A 104 1.75 12.93 -4.49
C LEU A 104 0.32 12.40 -4.55
#